data_c612aaa3998d6dc52b70cd4575a19aca
#
_entry.id   c612aaa3998d6dc52b70cd4575a19aca
#
_cell.length_a   1.000
_cell.length_b   1.000
_cell.length_c   1.000
_cell.angle_alpha   90.00
_cell.angle_beta   90.00
_cell.angle_gamma   90.00
#
_symmetry.space_group_name_H-M   'P 1'
#
loop_
_entity.id
_entity.type
_entity.pdbx_description
1 polymer ?
#
loop_
_entity_poly.entity_id
_entity_poly.type
_entity_poly.pdbx_seq_one_letter_code
_entity_poly.pdbx_strand_id
1 'polypeptide(L)'
;MSREQIIDKHSSLFWYTPEAEKHNISDSLLVERILNDGTLDDFRELVATLGGKRVAEVFFSATGRQRQNYYPEIYHFFSLVLKKYAQ
;
A
#
# COMPACT_ATOMS: atom_id res chain seq x y z
N MET A 1 10.67 -10.95 1.01
CA MET A 1 10.57 -10.00 2.13
C MET A 1 9.23 -10.20 2.82
N SER A 2 9.18 -10.15 4.15
CA SER A 2 7.92 -10.30 4.87
C SER A 2 7.21 -8.95 4.98
N ARG A 3 5.93 -9.01 5.37
CA ARG A 3 5.13 -7.80 5.59
C ARG A 3 5.77 -6.93 6.67
N GLU A 4 6.25 -7.53 7.75
CA GLU A 4 6.91 -6.82 8.84
C GLU A 4 8.19 -6.15 8.37
N GLN A 5 8.95 -6.80 7.49
CA GLN A 5 10.18 -6.23 6.94
C GLN A 5 9.89 -5.02 6.06
N ILE A 6 8.81 -5.06 5.28
CA ILE A 6 8.39 -3.90 4.48
C ILE A 6 8.03 -2.73 5.39
N ILE A 7 7.27 -3.00 6.44
CA ILE A 7 6.87 -1.96 7.39
C ILE A 7 8.10 -1.33 8.06
N ASP A 8 9.04 -2.16 8.49
CA ASP A 8 10.26 -1.67 9.15
C ASP A 8 11.12 -0.84 8.20
N LYS A 9 11.24 -1.28 6.95
CA LYS A 9 11.99 -0.55 5.93
C LYS A 9 11.41 0.83 5.67
N HIS A 10 10.09 0.96 5.77
CA HIS A 10 9.37 2.21 5.48
C HIS A 10 8.77 2.82 6.74
N SER A 11 9.38 2.57 7.90
CA SER A 11 8.81 3.01 9.17
C SER A 11 8.55 4.52 9.24
N SER A 12 9.33 5.32 8.52
CA SER A 12 9.12 6.78 8.48
C SER A 12 7.78 7.19 7.88
N LEU A 13 7.18 6.33 7.05
CA LEU A 13 5.87 6.61 6.47
C LEU A 13 4.73 6.43 7.49
N PHE A 14 5.04 5.79 8.62
CA PHE A 14 4.07 5.48 9.67
C PHE A 14 4.43 6.18 10.98
N TRP A 15 4.99 7.38 10.85
CA TRP A 15 5.56 8.12 11.99
C TRP A 15 4.54 8.42 13.11
N TYR A 16 3.25 8.54 12.77
CA TYR A 16 2.22 8.80 13.77
C TYR A 16 1.64 7.52 14.38
N THR A 17 2.12 6.35 13.96
CA THR A 17 1.73 5.07 14.56
C THR A 17 2.75 4.69 15.62
N PRO A 18 2.31 4.35 16.86
CA PRO A 18 3.25 3.91 17.90
C PRO A 18 4.10 2.74 17.44
N GLU A 19 5.39 2.75 17.80
CA GLU A 19 6.33 1.69 17.38
C GLU A 19 5.81 0.30 17.68
N ALA A 20 5.22 0.11 18.87
CA ALA A 20 4.72 -1.20 19.29
C ALA A 20 3.57 -1.71 18.41
N GLU A 21 2.92 -0.81 17.65
CA GLU A 21 1.74 -1.16 16.85
C GLU A 21 1.99 -1.10 15.34
N LYS A 22 3.20 -0.75 14.91
CA LYS A 22 3.48 -0.60 13.48
C LYS A 22 3.23 -1.87 12.69
N HIS A 23 3.55 -3.04 13.24
CA HIS A 23 3.32 -4.30 12.54
C HIS A 23 1.84 -4.68 12.47
N ASN A 24 0.99 -4.00 13.23
CA ASN A 24 -0.44 -4.28 13.27
C ASN A 24 -1.27 -3.33 12.40
N ILE A 25 -0.64 -2.47 11.61
CA ILE A 25 -1.38 -1.59 10.71
C ILE A 25 -2.15 -2.41 9.68
N SER A 26 -3.26 -1.86 9.21
CA SER A 26 -4.09 -2.54 8.22
C SER A 26 -3.39 -2.62 6.87
N ASP A 27 -3.79 -3.59 6.05
CA ASP A 27 -3.30 -3.66 4.67
C ASP A 27 -3.70 -2.40 3.90
N SER A 28 -4.86 -1.83 4.20
CA SER A 28 -5.32 -0.61 3.56
C SER A 28 -4.35 0.56 3.79
N LEU A 29 -3.88 0.71 5.03
CA LEU A 29 -2.91 1.75 5.35
C LEU A 29 -1.55 1.46 4.71
N LEU A 30 -1.10 0.22 4.79
CA LEU A 30 0.18 -0.18 4.21
C LEU A 30 0.21 0.08 2.71
N VAL A 31 -0.80 -0.38 1.97
CA VAL A 31 -0.89 -0.20 0.52
C VAL A 31 -0.95 1.30 0.19
N GLU A 32 -1.80 2.05 0.87
CA GLU A 32 -1.95 3.49 0.64
C GLU A 32 -0.61 4.21 0.78
N ARG A 33 0.12 3.96 1.85
CA ARG A 33 1.37 4.67 2.11
C ARG A 33 2.47 4.29 1.11
N ILE A 34 2.59 3.02 0.78
CA ILE A 34 3.60 2.57 -0.18
C ILE A 34 3.29 3.13 -1.57
N LEU A 35 2.03 3.11 -2.00
CA LEU A 35 1.68 3.62 -3.32
C LEU A 35 1.83 5.14 -3.42
N ASN A 36 1.44 5.88 -2.38
CA ASN A 36 1.54 7.35 -2.39
C ASN A 36 2.98 7.84 -2.30
N ASP A 37 3.77 7.23 -1.44
CA ASP A 37 5.06 7.82 -1.04
C ASP A 37 6.27 6.95 -1.33
N GLY A 38 6.07 5.70 -1.77
CA GLY A 38 7.16 4.80 -2.11
C GLY A 38 7.58 4.91 -3.57
N THR A 39 8.56 4.10 -3.93
CA THR A 39 9.05 4.01 -5.32
C THR A 39 8.39 2.83 -6.03
N LEU A 40 8.66 2.70 -7.35
CA LEU A 40 8.20 1.54 -8.11
C LEU A 40 8.82 0.24 -7.58
N ASP A 41 10.06 0.30 -7.10
CA ASP A 41 10.69 -0.88 -6.50
C ASP A 41 9.99 -1.27 -5.20
N ASP A 42 9.55 -0.28 -4.41
CA ASP A 42 8.77 -0.52 -3.20
C ASP A 42 7.44 -1.18 -3.55
N PHE A 43 6.81 -0.73 -4.62
CA PHE A 43 5.58 -1.34 -5.11
C PHE A 43 5.80 -2.80 -5.52
N ARG A 44 6.91 -3.09 -6.22
CA ARG A 44 7.24 -4.46 -6.61
C ARG A 44 7.44 -5.35 -5.39
N GLU A 45 8.12 -4.85 -4.36
CA GLU A 45 8.30 -5.58 -3.11
C GLU A 45 6.96 -5.87 -2.43
N LEU A 46 6.07 -4.88 -2.43
CA LEU A 46 4.74 -5.03 -1.86
C LEU A 46 3.95 -6.13 -2.58
N VAL A 47 3.96 -6.10 -3.91
CA VAL A 47 3.27 -7.12 -4.73
C VAL A 47 3.88 -8.50 -4.50
N ALA A 48 5.21 -8.59 -4.41
CA ALA A 48 5.89 -9.86 -4.17
C ALA A 48 5.56 -10.43 -2.79
N THR A 49 5.25 -9.57 -1.82
CA THR A 49 4.98 -9.98 -0.44
C THR A 49 3.51 -10.31 -0.20
N LEU A 50 2.61 -9.43 -0.61
CA LEU A 50 1.17 -9.61 -0.39
C LEU A 50 0.47 -10.35 -1.52
N GLY A 51 1.06 -10.35 -2.70
CA GLY A 51 0.45 -10.84 -3.91
C GLY A 51 -0.28 -9.74 -4.66
N GLY A 52 -0.17 -9.76 -6.00
CA GLY A 52 -0.79 -8.73 -6.84
C GLY A 52 -2.30 -8.64 -6.67
N LYS A 53 -2.94 -9.82 -6.58
CA LYS A 53 -4.40 -9.87 -6.40
C LYS A 53 -4.82 -9.21 -5.08
N ARG A 54 -4.08 -9.46 -4.00
CA ARG A 54 -4.40 -8.86 -2.70
C ARG A 54 -4.20 -7.35 -2.72
N VAL A 55 -3.09 -6.88 -3.30
CA VAL A 55 -2.82 -5.45 -3.42
C VAL A 55 -3.94 -4.77 -4.21
N ALA A 56 -4.34 -5.37 -5.34
CA ALA A 56 -5.43 -4.83 -6.16
C ALA A 56 -6.75 -4.82 -5.39
N GLU A 57 -7.06 -5.89 -4.68
CA GLU A 57 -8.28 -5.99 -3.88
C GLU A 57 -8.34 -4.89 -2.83
N VAL A 58 -7.26 -4.68 -2.10
CA VAL A 58 -7.18 -3.63 -1.07
C VAL A 58 -7.32 -2.25 -1.72
N PHE A 59 -6.59 -2.02 -2.81
CA PHE A 59 -6.62 -0.73 -3.51
C PHE A 59 -8.02 -0.37 -4.02
N PHE A 60 -8.66 -1.30 -4.72
CA PHE A 60 -9.98 -1.05 -5.30
C PHE A 60 -11.11 -1.07 -4.29
N SER A 61 -10.87 -1.59 -3.08
CA SER A 61 -11.84 -1.55 -2.00
C SER A 61 -11.90 -0.20 -1.29
N ALA A 62 -10.92 0.68 -1.54
CA ALA A 62 -10.86 1.97 -0.87
C ALA A 62 -12.03 2.85 -1.29
N THR A 63 -12.79 3.35 -0.31
CA THR A 63 -13.95 4.22 -0.55
C THR A 63 -13.93 5.37 0.44
N GLY A 64 -14.71 6.42 0.15
CA GLY A 64 -14.87 7.56 1.04
C GLY A 64 -13.54 8.21 1.38
N ARG A 65 -13.31 8.41 2.69
CA ARG A 65 -12.10 9.08 3.18
C ARG A 65 -10.82 8.34 2.79
N GLN A 66 -10.84 7.01 2.82
CA GLN A 66 -9.69 6.22 2.45
C GLN A 66 -9.29 6.43 0.99
N ARG A 67 -10.28 6.48 0.10
CA ARG A 67 -10.07 6.75 -1.32
C ARG A 67 -9.45 8.14 -1.51
N GLN A 68 -9.89 9.13 -0.72
CA GLN A 68 -9.41 10.50 -0.80
C GLN A 68 -7.97 10.67 -0.30
N ASN A 69 -7.47 9.72 0.48
CA ASN A 69 -6.09 9.76 0.97
C ASN A 69 -5.08 9.51 -0.14
N TYR A 70 -5.49 8.90 -1.24
CA TYR A 70 -4.62 8.72 -2.39
C TYR A 70 -4.49 10.04 -3.16
N TYR A 71 -3.25 10.38 -3.53
CA TYR A 71 -3.05 11.51 -4.46
C TYR A 71 -3.72 11.16 -5.79
N PRO A 72 -4.43 12.10 -6.43
CA PRO A 72 -5.18 11.80 -7.65
C PRO A 72 -4.35 11.16 -8.76
N GLU A 73 -3.13 11.65 -8.99
CA GLU A 73 -2.25 11.12 -10.02
C GLU A 73 -1.81 9.69 -9.69
N ILE A 74 -1.52 9.44 -8.41
CA ILE A 74 -1.11 8.11 -7.93
C ILE A 74 -2.26 7.13 -8.06
N TYR A 75 -3.45 7.53 -7.67
CA TYR A 75 -4.62 6.67 -7.79
C TYR A 75 -4.86 6.30 -9.25
N HIS A 76 -4.82 7.29 -10.13
CA HIS A 76 -5.03 7.06 -11.57
C HIS A 76 -4.01 6.07 -12.13
N PHE A 77 -2.72 6.30 -11.82
CA PHE A 77 -1.64 5.44 -12.31
C PHE A 77 -1.83 3.99 -11.85
N PHE A 78 -2.04 3.79 -10.55
CA PHE A 78 -2.16 2.44 -10.02
C PHE A 78 -3.49 1.77 -10.36
N SER A 79 -4.53 2.54 -10.64
CA SER A 79 -5.78 1.96 -11.14
C SER A 79 -5.56 1.26 -12.48
N LEU A 80 -4.68 1.81 -13.32
CA LEU A 80 -4.33 1.18 -14.59
C LEU A 80 -3.40 -0.02 -14.38
N VAL A 81 -2.40 0.11 -13.52
CA VAL A 81 -1.44 -0.96 -13.26
C VAL A 81 -2.10 -2.15 -12.59
N LEU A 82 -2.91 -1.91 -11.57
CA LEU A 82 -3.51 -2.97 -10.75
C LEU A 82 -4.73 -3.62 -11.38
N LYS A 83 -5.30 -2.99 -12.39
CA LYS A 83 -6.49 -3.53 -13.08
C LYS A 83 -6.28 -4.97 -13.56
N LYS A 84 -5.11 -5.27 -14.08
CA LYS A 84 -4.81 -6.61 -14.59
C LYS A 84 -4.72 -7.66 -13.48
N TYR A 85 -4.42 -7.26 -12.26
CA TYR A 85 -4.36 -8.18 -11.12
C TYR A 85 -5.74 -8.44 -10.51
N ALA A 86 -6.71 -7.56 -10.77
CA ALA A 86 -8.07 -7.67 -10.22
C ALA A 86 -8.95 -8.64 -11.01
N GLN A 87 -8.50 -9.09 -12.16
CA GLN A 87 -9.24 -9.99 -13.04
C GLN A 87 -9.06 -11.44 -12.64
#